data_f1bdb6d8b0c0a3b996893bfbfa8dd85e
#
_entry.id   f1bdb6d8b0c0a3b996893bfbfa8dd85e
#
_cell.length_a   1.000
_cell.length_b   1.000
_cell.length_c   1.000
_cell.angle_alpha   90.00
_cell.angle_beta   90.00
_cell.angle_gamma   90.00
#
_symmetry.space_group_name_H-M   'P 1'
#
loop_
_entity.id
_entity.type
_entity.pdbx_description
1 polymer ?
#
loop_
_entity_poly.entity_id
_entity_poly.type
_entity_poly.pdbx_seq_one_letter_code
_entity_poly.pdbx_strand_id
1 'polypeptide(L)'
;MQKKKSYRKTRWTWVLWGLAIFFLEGWLFFRPAFADADRSYKAVRDWLEQYRNVSPTFQPGEHLTMKDIARLRPFIPQPAWEYYFFPEMDMEIAATGKYPPPDEWGKNMASGYSLDEQGALIGFNGGGFPFPEIKPEDPQAAVKVYWNLFWRPGFGDFFMPMVAWGRGENGRLDREFEFVSTTAEYAKGDHCLVPEYEGVKSKSIMEFRSPRDLAGTRNLQIEYTDPYKENDGWIYSPVQRKPRRVLSSERTGETQGMDFIRDDSMGFGGKVYEQNWTYLGKKWVLATVNVPTHPEAGGPHQWVPHKTRWELREVHVLELIPKDPAHPYGHKLVFVDAEIFWTLWMTAYDRNDQLLRLGQDFLKYSESYATEEAKQAPYEQVDYSHNIGEHVFLHVGNTVINAQKPHATYTHCYVVRKEFSSGMAKQFYSVRNMVNGRR
;
A
#
# COMPACT_ATOMS: atom_id res chain seq x y z
N MET A 1 -35.52 79.07 -5.88
CA MET A 1 -35.68 78.39 -7.19
C MET A 1 -34.85 77.13 -7.22
N GLN A 2 -35.48 75.98 -6.93
CA GLN A 2 -34.82 74.69 -6.94
C GLN A 2 -35.34 73.86 -8.11
N LYS A 3 -34.47 73.45 -9.02
CA LYS A 3 -34.79 72.51 -10.10
C LYS A 3 -34.54 71.09 -9.65
N LYS A 4 -35.61 70.29 -9.51
CA LYS A 4 -35.58 68.84 -9.35
C LYS A 4 -35.10 68.19 -10.65
N LYS A 5 -34.00 67.36 -10.62
CA LYS A 5 -33.65 66.46 -11.68
C LYS A 5 -34.21 65.03 -11.34
N SER A 6 -35.08 64.57 -12.21
CA SER A 6 -35.64 63.24 -12.22
C SER A 6 -34.58 62.26 -12.77
N TYR A 7 -34.26 61.22 -12.01
CA TYR A 7 -33.45 60.09 -12.49
C TYR A 7 -34.37 58.96 -13.00
N ARG A 8 -34.30 58.71 -14.28
CA ARG A 8 -34.86 57.53 -14.93
C ARG A 8 -34.09 56.27 -14.46
N LYS A 9 -34.74 55.35 -13.72
CA LYS A 9 -34.26 53.98 -13.52
C LYS A 9 -34.57 53.17 -14.76
N THR A 10 -33.52 52.78 -15.51
CA THR A 10 -33.60 51.95 -16.69
C THR A 10 -33.20 50.50 -16.34
N ARG A 11 -34.08 49.56 -16.57
CA ARG A 11 -34.02 48.23 -17.15
C ARG A 11 -32.63 47.49 -17.20
N TRP A 12 -31.99 47.28 -16.06
CA TRP A 12 -30.83 46.37 -16.02
C TRP A 12 -30.99 45.21 -15.03
N THR A 13 -32.15 45.05 -14.41
CA THR A 13 -32.41 44.04 -13.37
C THR A 13 -32.78 42.65 -13.92
N TRP A 14 -33.03 42.48 -15.20
CA TRP A 14 -33.44 41.19 -15.76
C TRP A 14 -32.29 40.40 -16.41
N VAL A 15 -31.15 41.00 -16.70
CA VAL A 15 -29.99 40.29 -17.31
C VAL A 15 -29.12 39.61 -16.24
N LEU A 16 -29.09 40.14 -15.01
CA LEU A 16 -28.31 39.53 -13.93
C LEU A 16 -28.97 38.31 -13.30
N TRP A 17 -30.32 38.16 -13.40
CA TRP A 17 -31.03 36.99 -12.91
C TRP A 17 -30.93 35.81 -13.90
N GLY A 18 -30.83 36.05 -15.18
CA GLY A 18 -30.64 35.01 -16.19
C GLY A 18 -29.28 34.34 -16.11
N LEU A 19 -28.21 35.10 -15.82
CA LEU A 19 -26.85 34.57 -15.64
C LEU A 19 -26.64 33.85 -14.32
N ALA A 20 -27.32 34.24 -13.23
CA ALA A 20 -27.25 33.56 -11.94
C ALA A 20 -27.95 32.19 -11.96
N ILE A 21 -29.05 32.06 -12.72
CA ILE A 21 -29.73 30.74 -12.87
C ILE A 21 -28.90 29.79 -13.74
N PHE A 22 -28.23 30.26 -14.80
CA PHE A 22 -27.37 29.42 -15.62
C PHE A 22 -26.10 28.95 -14.87
N PHE A 23 -25.59 29.72 -13.93
CA PHE A 23 -24.48 29.27 -13.06
C PHE A 23 -24.93 28.34 -11.94
N LEU A 24 -26.14 28.43 -11.45
CA LEU A 24 -26.69 27.51 -10.44
C LEU A 24 -27.10 26.15 -11.05
N GLU A 25 -27.61 26.14 -12.26
CA GLU A 25 -27.96 24.87 -12.94
C GLU A 25 -26.72 24.13 -13.46
N GLY A 26 -25.61 24.82 -13.77
CA GLY A 26 -24.34 24.21 -14.15
C GLY A 26 -23.64 23.49 -13.01
N TRP A 27 -23.87 23.87 -11.76
CA TRP A 27 -23.29 23.23 -10.57
C TRP A 27 -24.12 22.05 -10.04
N LEU A 28 -25.38 21.93 -10.43
CA LEU A 28 -26.26 20.83 -10.05
C LEU A 28 -26.11 19.58 -10.93
N PHE A 29 -25.38 19.67 -12.06
CA PHE A 29 -25.20 18.54 -12.98
C PHE A 29 -23.84 17.85 -12.91
N PHE A 30 -22.91 18.32 -12.07
CA PHE A 30 -21.65 17.62 -11.78
C PHE A 30 -21.61 17.12 -10.33
N ARG A 31 -22.63 16.38 -9.89
CA ARG A 31 -22.39 15.34 -8.89
C ARG A 31 -21.62 14.24 -9.63
N PRO A 32 -20.41 13.84 -9.20
CA PRO A 32 -19.76 12.71 -9.79
C PRO A 32 -20.75 11.53 -9.74
N ALA A 33 -20.84 10.77 -10.82
CA ALA A 33 -21.82 9.70 -11.00
C ALA A 33 -21.78 8.61 -9.90
N PHE A 34 -20.94 8.77 -8.89
CA PHE A 34 -20.69 7.88 -7.77
C PHE A 34 -20.75 8.56 -6.39
N ALA A 35 -21.21 9.81 -6.29
CA ALA A 35 -21.30 10.54 -5.00
C ALA A 35 -22.19 9.87 -3.94
N ASP A 36 -22.99 8.87 -4.34
CA ASP A 36 -23.83 8.02 -3.49
C ASP A 36 -23.43 6.53 -3.60
N ALA A 37 -22.17 6.22 -3.98
CA ALA A 37 -21.72 4.83 -4.03
C ALA A 37 -21.79 4.20 -2.63
N ASP A 38 -22.43 3.05 -2.52
CA ASP A 38 -22.45 2.27 -1.27
C ASP A 38 -21.03 1.87 -0.89
N ARG A 39 -20.53 2.44 0.21
CA ARG A 39 -19.18 2.21 0.73
C ARG A 39 -19.15 1.15 1.84
N SER A 40 -20.24 0.40 2.00
CA SER A 40 -20.35 -0.60 3.04
C SER A 40 -19.50 -1.85 2.74
N TYR A 41 -19.18 -2.60 3.79
CA TYR A 41 -18.59 -3.93 3.66
C TYR A 41 -19.48 -4.87 2.83
N LYS A 42 -20.80 -4.75 2.97
CA LYS A 42 -21.75 -5.51 2.16
C LYS A 42 -21.56 -5.25 0.66
N ALA A 43 -21.37 -4.01 0.25
CA ALA A 43 -21.22 -3.66 -1.17
C ALA A 43 -19.99 -4.32 -1.81
N VAL A 44 -18.85 -4.38 -1.13
CA VAL A 44 -17.67 -5.09 -1.66
C VAL A 44 -17.87 -6.60 -1.68
N ARG A 45 -18.62 -7.17 -0.72
CA ARG A 45 -18.97 -8.60 -0.72
C ARG A 45 -19.90 -8.94 -1.89
N ASP A 46 -20.91 -8.11 -2.14
CA ASP A 46 -21.80 -8.25 -3.29
C ASP A 46 -21.03 -8.14 -4.63
N TRP A 47 -20.06 -7.23 -4.71
CA TRP A 47 -19.16 -7.10 -5.86
C TRP A 47 -18.32 -8.37 -6.08
N LEU A 48 -17.75 -8.95 -5.04
CA LEU A 48 -17.00 -10.21 -5.12
C LEU A 48 -17.86 -11.34 -5.68
N GLU A 49 -19.09 -11.47 -5.23
CA GLU A 49 -20.01 -12.50 -5.70
C GLU A 49 -20.50 -12.22 -7.14
N GLN A 50 -20.94 -10.99 -7.43
CA GLN A 50 -21.47 -10.61 -8.74
C GLN A 50 -20.46 -10.83 -9.87
N TYR A 51 -19.19 -10.53 -9.60
CA TYR A 51 -18.14 -10.60 -10.63
C TYR A 51 -17.15 -11.76 -10.41
N ARG A 52 -17.52 -12.78 -9.66
CA ARG A 52 -16.67 -13.93 -9.33
C ARG A 52 -16.09 -14.61 -10.56
N ASN A 53 -16.92 -14.85 -11.57
CA ASN A 53 -16.60 -15.66 -12.76
C ASN A 53 -16.44 -14.82 -14.02
N VAL A 54 -16.21 -13.52 -13.91
CA VAL A 54 -16.02 -12.67 -15.08
C VAL A 54 -14.61 -12.87 -15.63
N SER A 55 -14.53 -13.35 -16.86
CA SER A 55 -13.27 -13.48 -17.58
C SER A 55 -12.83 -12.14 -18.16
N PRO A 56 -11.54 -11.81 -18.06
CA PRO A 56 -11.00 -10.58 -18.61
C PRO A 56 -10.95 -10.63 -20.15
N THR A 57 -11.21 -9.47 -20.77
CA THR A 57 -11.20 -9.31 -22.24
C THR A 57 -10.28 -8.17 -22.70
N PHE A 58 -9.35 -7.74 -21.84
CA PHE A 58 -8.42 -6.65 -22.16
C PHE A 58 -7.26 -7.13 -23.05
N GLN A 59 -6.76 -6.21 -23.89
CA GLN A 59 -5.61 -6.46 -24.73
C GLN A 59 -4.43 -5.55 -24.30
N PRO A 60 -3.19 -6.04 -24.33
CA PRO A 60 -2.03 -5.20 -24.09
C PRO A 60 -1.99 -4.00 -25.04
N GLY A 61 -1.67 -2.82 -24.52
CA GLY A 61 -1.66 -1.55 -25.25
C GLY A 61 -3.04 -0.88 -25.35
N GLU A 62 -4.09 -1.49 -24.82
CA GLU A 62 -5.42 -0.87 -24.76
C GLU A 62 -5.44 0.24 -23.71
N HIS A 63 -6.06 1.38 -24.06
CA HIS A 63 -6.28 2.52 -23.18
C HIS A 63 -7.75 2.56 -22.77
N LEU A 64 -8.02 2.34 -21.49
CA LEU A 64 -9.38 2.30 -20.93
C LEU A 64 -9.69 3.62 -20.24
N THR A 65 -10.83 4.20 -20.63
CA THR A 65 -11.30 5.52 -20.19
C THR A 65 -12.66 5.41 -19.48
N MET A 66 -13.25 6.54 -19.11
CA MET A 66 -14.62 6.59 -18.57
C MET A 66 -15.67 5.91 -19.45
N LYS A 67 -15.43 5.76 -20.76
CA LYS A 67 -16.34 5.02 -21.67
C LYS A 67 -16.33 3.52 -21.41
N ASP A 68 -15.29 3.02 -20.78
CA ASP A 68 -15.04 1.59 -20.55
C ASP A 68 -15.40 1.14 -19.12
N ILE A 69 -16.04 2.00 -18.32
CA ILE A 69 -16.37 1.72 -16.90
C ILE A 69 -17.08 0.39 -16.72
N ALA A 70 -18.03 0.04 -17.60
CA ALA A 70 -18.75 -1.21 -17.50
C ALA A 70 -17.81 -2.43 -17.62
N ARG A 71 -16.72 -2.33 -18.39
CA ARG A 71 -15.68 -3.36 -18.53
C ARG A 71 -14.71 -3.35 -17.33
N LEU A 72 -14.46 -2.17 -16.72
CA LEU A 72 -13.53 -1.98 -15.62
C LEU A 72 -14.09 -2.43 -14.27
N ARG A 73 -15.39 -2.20 -14.03
CA ARG A 73 -16.06 -2.52 -12.75
C ARG A 73 -15.80 -3.94 -12.22
N PRO A 74 -15.77 -4.99 -13.04
CA PRO A 74 -15.44 -6.34 -12.56
C PRO A 74 -14.04 -6.50 -11.97
N PHE A 75 -13.08 -5.61 -12.33
CA PHE A 75 -11.65 -5.78 -12.08
C PHE A 75 -11.03 -4.69 -11.18
N ILE A 76 -11.80 -3.67 -10.82
CA ILE A 76 -11.43 -2.67 -9.81
C ILE A 76 -12.30 -2.90 -8.58
N PRO A 77 -11.73 -3.04 -7.37
CA PRO A 77 -12.52 -3.21 -6.15
C PRO A 77 -13.60 -2.13 -6.00
N GLN A 78 -14.81 -2.53 -5.65
CA GLN A 78 -15.98 -1.65 -5.69
C GLN A 78 -15.78 -0.33 -4.90
N PRO A 79 -15.17 -0.30 -3.69
CA PRO A 79 -14.97 0.95 -2.97
C PRO A 79 -14.01 1.93 -3.67
N ALA A 80 -13.20 1.44 -4.62
CA ALA A 80 -12.27 2.26 -5.39
C ALA A 80 -12.94 3.03 -6.54
N TRP A 81 -14.15 2.63 -6.98
CA TRP A 81 -14.77 3.22 -8.16
C TRP A 81 -14.94 4.74 -8.06
N GLU A 82 -15.30 5.25 -6.90
CA GLU A 82 -15.48 6.66 -6.64
C GLU A 82 -14.22 7.49 -6.86
N TYR A 83 -13.06 6.91 -6.58
CA TYR A 83 -11.76 7.58 -6.64
C TYR A 83 -11.06 7.38 -7.98
N TYR A 84 -11.25 6.19 -8.60
CA TYR A 84 -10.52 5.76 -9.80
C TYR A 84 -11.25 6.06 -11.11
N PHE A 85 -12.57 6.27 -11.07
CA PHE A 85 -13.36 6.60 -12.25
C PHE A 85 -13.63 8.11 -12.30
N PHE A 86 -12.82 8.84 -13.05
CA PHE A 86 -12.90 10.28 -13.22
C PHE A 86 -12.70 10.65 -14.71
N PRO A 87 -13.17 11.84 -15.17
CA PRO A 87 -13.22 12.18 -16.59
C PRO A 87 -11.92 12.01 -17.37
N GLU A 88 -10.79 12.34 -16.76
CA GLU A 88 -9.45 12.30 -17.36
C GLU A 88 -8.73 10.96 -17.12
N MET A 89 -9.40 9.96 -16.58
CA MET A 89 -8.75 8.66 -16.36
C MET A 89 -8.34 8.03 -17.68
N ASP A 90 -7.15 7.46 -17.69
CA ASP A 90 -6.58 6.69 -18.78
C ASP A 90 -5.75 5.55 -18.18
N MET A 91 -6.22 4.32 -18.34
CA MET A 91 -5.59 3.11 -17.85
C MET A 91 -4.99 2.35 -19.04
N GLU A 92 -3.68 2.49 -19.27
CA GLU A 92 -2.95 1.68 -20.25
C GLU A 92 -2.83 0.25 -19.73
N ILE A 93 -3.32 -0.72 -20.45
CA ILE A 93 -3.25 -2.14 -20.10
C ILE A 93 -1.90 -2.71 -20.57
N ALA A 94 -1.09 -3.18 -19.64
CA ALA A 94 0.12 -3.93 -19.95
C ALA A 94 -0.17 -5.41 -20.19
N ALA A 95 0.72 -6.09 -20.90
CA ALA A 95 0.72 -7.55 -20.92
C ALA A 95 0.94 -8.08 -19.51
N THR A 96 0.16 -9.07 -19.09
CA THR A 96 0.38 -9.77 -17.82
C THR A 96 1.74 -10.46 -17.85
N GLY A 97 2.67 -9.97 -17.03
CA GLY A 97 4.01 -10.53 -16.89
C GLY A 97 3.99 -11.87 -16.15
N LYS A 98 5.00 -12.70 -16.42
CA LYS A 98 5.35 -13.84 -15.57
C LYS A 98 6.63 -13.49 -14.81
N TYR A 99 6.60 -13.71 -13.53
CA TYR A 99 7.64 -13.24 -12.63
C TYR A 99 8.13 -14.41 -11.75
N PRO A 100 8.95 -15.33 -12.31
CA PRO A 100 9.44 -16.44 -11.52
C PRO A 100 10.27 -15.92 -10.34
N PRO A 101 10.14 -16.56 -9.16
CA PRO A 101 11.00 -16.25 -8.02
C PRO A 101 12.44 -16.65 -8.33
N PRO A 102 13.43 -16.17 -7.55
CA PRO A 102 14.82 -16.61 -7.66
C PRO A 102 14.95 -18.16 -7.63
N ASP A 103 15.89 -18.73 -8.38
CA ASP A 103 16.04 -20.19 -8.54
C ASP A 103 16.22 -20.95 -7.21
N GLU A 104 16.92 -20.34 -6.24
CA GLU A 104 17.11 -20.92 -4.91
C GLU A 104 15.79 -21.12 -4.14
N TRP A 105 14.79 -20.30 -4.43
CA TRP A 105 13.47 -20.37 -3.81
C TRP A 105 12.67 -21.59 -4.24
N GLY A 106 12.88 -22.05 -5.47
CA GLY A 106 12.29 -23.29 -5.99
C GLY A 106 12.73 -24.54 -5.23
N LYS A 107 13.94 -24.54 -4.70
CA LYS A 107 14.49 -25.71 -3.97
C LYS A 107 13.82 -25.94 -2.61
N ASN A 108 13.30 -24.91 -1.98
CA ASN A 108 12.67 -24.94 -0.66
C ASN A 108 11.14 -25.11 -0.70
N MET A 109 10.54 -25.09 -1.89
CA MET A 109 9.08 -25.18 -2.06
C MET A 109 8.51 -26.60 -1.83
N ALA A 110 9.33 -27.62 -1.60
CA ALA A 110 8.91 -29.04 -1.67
C ALA A 110 8.76 -29.73 -0.32
N SER A 111 9.01 -29.10 0.82
CA SER A 111 9.06 -29.78 2.12
C SER A 111 7.80 -29.48 2.96
N GLY A 112 7.23 -30.53 3.55
CA GLY A 112 5.95 -30.55 4.27
C GLY A 112 5.87 -29.67 5.50
N TYR A 113 5.74 -28.38 5.31
CA TYR A 113 5.42 -27.42 6.36
C TYR A 113 3.96 -27.52 6.78
N SER A 114 3.68 -27.20 8.02
CA SER A 114 2.33 -27.22 8.57
C SER A 114 2.06 -25.95 9.39
N LEU A 115 0.78 -25.74 9.68
CA LEU A 115 0.35 -24.72 10.61
C LEU A 115 -0.14 -25.40 11.87
N ASP A 116 0.10 -24.77 13.03
CA ASP A 116 -0.53 -25.19 14.26
C ASP A 116 -2.00 -24.73 14.36
N GLU A 117 -2.65 -24.98 15.48
CA GLU A 117 -4.05 -24.62 15.73
C GLU A 117 -4.29 -23.10 15.74
N GLN A 118 -3.27 -22.29 16.00
CA GLN A 118 -3.34 -20.83 16.01
C GLN A 118 -2.89 -20.21 14.69
N GLY A 119 -2.49 -21.04 13.72
CA GLY A 119 -2.03 -20.61 12.40
C GLY A 119 -0.55 -20.25 12.34
N ALA A 120 0.25 -20.58 13.37
CA ALA A 120 1.69 -20.38 13.32
C ALA A 120 2.37 -21.40 12.41
N LEU A 121 3.34 -20.96 11.63
CA LEU A 121 4.09 -21.78 10.68
C LEU A 121 5.13 -22.63 11.40
N ILE A 122 5.07 -23.95 11.23
CA ILE A 122 5.92 -24.92 11.88
C ILE A 122 6.96 -25.47 10.93
N GLY A 123 8.22 -25.52 11.39
CA GLY A 123 9.32 -26.18 10.72
C GLY A 123 9.92 -25.41 9.52
N PHE A 124 9.46 -24.18 9.24
CA PHE A 124 9.99 -23.38 8.15
C PHE A 124 11.28 -22.65 8.56
N ASN A 125 12.31 -22.78 7.74
CA ASN A 125 13.65 -22.23 7.99
C ASN A 125 14.02 -21.01 7.12
N GLY A 126 13.04 -20.47 6.35
CA GLY A 126 13.26 -19.37 5.42
C GLY A 126 13.61 -19.81 4.00
N GLY A 127 13.45 -18.89 3.04
CA GLY A 127 13.76 -19.11 1.61
C GLY A 127 12.73 -19.98 0.88
N GLY A 128 11.81 -19.37 0.17
CA GLY A 128 10.75 -20.05 -0.59
C GLY A 128 9.34 -19.73 -0.10
N PHE A 129 8.36 -20.15 -0.87
CA PHE A 129 6.97 -20.08 -0.45
C PHE A 129 6.62 -21.33 0.37
N PRO A 130 6.24 -21.20 1.67
CA PRO A 130 5.91 -22.37 2.49
C PRO A 130 4.74 -23.18 1.94
N PHE A 131 3.80 -22.54 1.22
CA PHE A 131 2.59 -23.17 0.69
C PHE A 131 2.36 -22.79 -0.79
N PRO A 132 3.12 -23.36 -1.74
CA PRO A 132 3.02 -22.99 -3.15
C PRO A 132 1.65 -23.31 -3.77
N GLU A 133 0.95 -24.32 -3.23
CA GLU A 133 -0.40 -24.70 -3.63
C GLU A 133 -1.40 -24.30 -2.55
N ILE A 134 -2.35 -23.43 -2.92
CA ILE A 134 -3.44 -23.01 -2.04
C ILE A 134 -4.74 -23.68 -2.50
N LYS A 135 -5.27 -24.56 -1.65
CA LYS A 135 -6.53 -25.27 -1.92
C LYS A 135 -7.69 -24.47 -1.31
N PRO A 136 -8.69 -24.06 -2.11
CA PRO A 136 -9.81 -23.25 -1.61
C PRO A 136 -10.63 -23.89 -0.50
N GLU A 137 -10.69 -25.21 -0.46
CA GLU A 137 -11.40 -26.02 0.56
C GLU A 137 -10.64 -26.16 1.87
N ASP A 138 -9.36 -25.77 1.90
CA ASP A 138 -8.53 -25.82 3.10
C ASP A 138 -9.00 -24.73 4.10
N PRO A 139 -9.43 -25.09 5.33
CA PRO A 139 -9.86 -24.10 6.31
C PRO A 139 -8.75 -23.11 6.71
N GLN A 140 -7.48 -23.46 6.47
CA GLN A 140 -6.32 -22.60 6.74
C GLN A 140 -5.80 -21.89 5.47
N ALA A 141 -6.52 -21.95 4.35
CA ALA A 141 -6.08 -21.36 3.07
C ALA A 141 -5.65 -19.89 3.20
N ALA A 142 -6.43 -19.07 3.91
CA ALA A 142 -6.12 -17.65 4.13
C ALA A 142 -4.79 -17.45 4.85
N VAL A 143 -4.54 -18.21 5.91
CA VAL A 143 -3.30 -18.15 6.68
C VAL A 143 -2.10 -18.65 5.87
N LYS A 144 -2.30 -19.66 5.02
CA LYS A 144 -1.26 -20.16 4.10
C LYS A 144 -0.87 -19.09 3.08
N VAL A 145 -1.83 -18.36 2.51
CA VAL A 145 -1.54 -17.21 1.63
C VAL A 145 -0.78 -16.14 2.40
N TYR A 146 -1.17 -15.83 3.65
CA TYR A 146 -0.45 -14.87 4.49
C TYR A 146 1.01 -15.29 4.72
N TRP A 147 1.30 -16.55 4.98
CA TRP A 147 2.68 -17.02 5.18
C TRP A 147 3.52 -16.94 3.90
N ASN A 148 2.93 -17.17 2.72
CA ASN A 148 3.61 -16.92 1.45
C ASN A 148 3.91 -15.43 1.26
N LEU A 149 2.94 -14.55 1.57
CA LEU A 149 3.14 -13.09 1.56
C LEU A 149 4.26 -12.68 2.53
N PHE A 150 4.29 -13.23 3.75
CA PHE A 150 5.28 -12.92 4.77
C PHE A 150 6.69 -13.35 4.36
N TRP A 151 6.82 -14.51 3.74
CA TRP A 151 8.10 -15.11 3.32
C TRP A 151 8.43 -14.92 1.84
N ARG A 152 7.69 -14.06 1.12
CA ARG A 152 7.98 -13.79 -0.30
C ARG A 152 9.42 -13.34 -0.53
N PRO A 153 9.98 -13.51 -1.76
CA PRO A 153 11.31 -13.05 -2.11
C PRO A 153 11.52 -11.56 -1.83
N GLY A 154 12.68 -11.21 -1.31
CA GLY A 154 13.10 -9.84 -1.05
C GLY A 154 14.63 -9.76 -1.07
N PHE A 155 15.18 -8.56 -1.08
CA PHE A 155 16.64 -8.34 -1.19
C PHE A 155 17.45 -8.85 -0.01
N GLY A 156 16.84 -9.14 1.13
CA GLY A 156 17.55 -9.14 2.39
C GLY A 156 17.77 -7.71 2.89
N ASP A 157 19.00 -7.24 2.90
CA ASP A 157 19.31 -5.88 3.37
C ASP A 157 18.97 -4.82 2.33
N PHE A 158 18.34 -3.71 2.76
CA PHE A 158 18.00 -2.63 1.86
C PHE A 158 18.00 -1.23 2.50
N PHE A 159 18.13 -0.25 1.65
CA PHE A 159 17.98 1.17 1.93
C PHE A 159 16.82 1.71 1.10
N MET A 160 15.90 2.46 1.73
CA MET A 160 14.68 2.92 1.07
C MET A 160 14.35 4.35 1.48
N PRO A 161 14.82 5.36 0.72
CA PRO A 161 14.27 6.71 0.78
C PRO A 161 12.78 6.71 0.37
N MET A 162 12.00 7.55 1.03
CA MET A 162 10.56 7.68 0.77
C MET A 162 10.14 9.14 0.82
N VAL A 163 9.22 9.50 -0.07
CA VAL A 163 8.52 10.78 -0.05
C VAL A 163 7.03 10.48 0.00
N ALA A 164 6.31 11.09 0.94
CA ALA A 164 4.87 10.94 1.05
C ALA A 164 4.17 12.29 1.09
N TRP A 165 3.03 12.38 0.40
CA TRP A 165 2.22 13.57 0.28
C TRP A 165 0.84 13.33 0.88
N GLY A 166 0.54 14.05 1.98
CA GLY A 166 -0.81 14.13 2.55
C GLY A 166 -1.64 15.17 1.80
N ARG A 167 -2.80 14.78 1.27
CA ARG A 167 -3.67 15.64 0.45
C ARG A 167 -5.12 15.56 0.91
N GLY A 168 -5.74 16.74 1.08
CA GLY A 168 -7.15 16.86 1.36
C GLY A 168 -8.03 16.63 0.13
N GLU A 169 -9.35 16.68 0.32
CA GLU A 169 -10.38 16.40 -0.70
C GLU A 169 -10.26 17.25 -1.97
N ASN A 170 -9.76 18.47 -1.88
CA ASN A 170 -9.55 19.37 -3.03
C ASN A 170 -8.21 19.13 -3.76
N GLY A 171 -7.50 18.04 -3.47
CA GLY A 171 -6.17 17.72 -4.02
C GLY A 171 -5.05 18.62 -3.48
N ARG A 172 -5.35 19.56 -2.58
CA ARG A 172 -4.36 20.45 -1.99
C ARG A 172 -3.38 19.64 -1.15
N LEU A 173 -2.09 19.92 -1.33
CA LEU A 173 -1.03 19.38 -0.49
C LEU A 173 -1.14 20.02 0.91
N ASP A 174 -1.43 19.19 1.91
CA ASP A 174 -1.49 19.59 3.31
C ASP A 174 -0.12 19.39 3.98
N ARG A 175 0.56 18.27 3.65
CA ARG A 175 1.86 17.97 4.24
C ARG A 175 2.71 17.09 3.32
N GLU A 176 4.00 17.35 3.29
CA GLU A 176 5.00 16.50 2.65
C GLU A 176 5.93 15.89 3.71
N PHE A 177 6.23 14.61 3.55
CA PHE A 177 7.11 13.87 4.43
C PHE A 177 8.27 13.32 3.61
N GLU A 178 9.48 13.49 4.12
CA GLU A 178 10.65 12.77 3.65
C GLU A 178 11.19 11.91 4.77
N PHE A 179 11.42 10.63 4.50
CA PHE A 179 11.96 9.69 5.48
C PHE A 179 12.74 8.58 4.79
N VAL A 180 13.59 7.94 5.55
CA VAL A 180 14.44 6.86 5.06
C VAL A 180 14.27 5.66 5.97
N SER A 181 13.97 4.50 5.38
CA SER A 181 14.04 3.21 6.05
C SER A 181 15.32 2.49 5.66
N THR A 182 15.96 1.87 6.63
CA THR A 182 17.10 1.00 6.44
C THR A 182 16.79 -0.31 7.17
N THR A 183 16.90 -1.43 6.49
CA THR A 183 16.56 -2.74 7.04
C THR A 183 17.70 -3.71 6.84
N ALA A 184 18.01 -4.50 7.88
CA ALA A 184 18.86 -5.68 7.80
C ALA A 184 18.00 -6.92 8.07
N GLU A 185 18.04 -7.88 7.15
CA GLU A 185 17.33 -9.15 7.23
C GLU A 185 18.27 -10.25 7.72
N TYR A 186 17.85 -11.03 8.72
CA TYR A 186 18.65 -12.05 9.37
C TYR A 186 18.16 -13.48 9.09
N ALA A 187 16.97 -13.64 8.55
CA ALA A 187 16.31 -14.93 8.36
C ALA A 187 15.93 -15.26 6.92
N LYS A 188 16.17 -14.40 5.95
CA LYS A 188 15.84 -14.65 4.55
C LYS A 188 17.08 -14.97 3.71
N GLY A 189 17.26 -16.28 3.40
CA GLY A 189 18.15 -16.78 2.36
C GLY A 189 19.63 -16.36 2.47
N ASP A 190 20.32 -16.45 1.35
CA ASP A 190 21.76 -16.18 1.23
C ASP A 190 22.14 -14.70 1.36
N HIS A 191 21.15 -13.80 1.36
CA HIS A 191 21.33 -12.36 1.51
C HIS A 191 21.45 -11.90 2.97
N CYS A 192 21.40 -12.83 3.92
CA CYS A 192 21.51 -12.54 5.34
C CYS A 192 22.99 -12.43 5.75
N LEU A 193 23.48 -11.20 5.88
CA LEU A 193 24.90 -10.94 6.17
C LEU A 193 25.29 -11.12 7.65
N VAL A 194 24.32 -11.38 8.55
CA VAL A 194 24.55 -11.49 9.99
C VAL A 194 23.88 -12.70 10.58
N PRO A 195 24.38 -13.93 10.32
CA PRO A 195 23.74 -15.17 10.77
C PRO A 195 23.68 -15.37 12.28
N GLU A 196 24.33 -14.52 13.08
CA GLU A 196 24.54 -14.69 14.52
C GLU A 196 23.34 -14.27 15.40
N TYR A 197 22.26 -13.77 14.82
CA TYR A 197 21.08 -13.34 15.61
C TYR A 197 19.99 -14.40 15.55
N GLU A 198 20.23 -15.49 16.27
CA GLU A 198 19.22 -16.53 16.43
C GLU A 198 17.87 -15.98 16.89
N GLY A 199 16.81 -16.32 16.15
CA GLY A 199 15.46 -15.89 16.47
C GLY A 199 15.09 -14.46 16.03
N VAL A 200 15.99 -13.67 15.46
CA VAL A 200 15.68 -12.37 14.85
C VAL A 200 15.43 -12.55 13.37
N LYS A 201 14.29 -12.05 12.86
CA LYS A 201 14.01 -12.01 11.42
C LYS A 201 14.64 -10.80 10.77
N SER A 202 14.33 -9.61 11.28
CA SER A 202 14.85 -8.35 10.73
C SER A 202 14.99 -7.27 11.80
N LYS A 203 15.81 -6.26 11.48
CA LYS A 203 15.87 -5.00 12.20
C LYS A 203 15.77 -3.85 11.23
N SER A 204 14.95 -2.85 11.55
CA SER A 204 14.81 -1.65 10.73
C SER A 204 14.89 -0.38 11.54
N ILE A 205 15.46 0.66 10.95
CA ILE A 205 15.37 2.04 11.45
C ILE A 205 14.75 2.89 10.34
N MET A 206 13.68 3.59 10.69
CA MET A 206 13.09 4.65 9.89
C MET A 206 13.45 6.00 10.52
N GLU A 207 13.98 6.93 9.74
CA GLU A 207 14.32 8.29 10.16
C GLU A 207 13.57 9.31 9.32
N PHE A 208 12.80 10.19 9.95
CA PHE A 208 12.18 11.34 9.31
C PHE A 208 13.18 12.45 9.07
N ARG A 209 13.19 13.04 7.87
CA ARG A 209 14.02 14.16 7.44
C ARG A 209 13.22 15.44 7.30
N SER A 210 11.98 15.32 6.87
CA SER A 210 11.01 16.39 6.68
C SER A 210 9.62 15.88 7.10
N PRO A 211 8.72 16.76 7.57
CA PRO A 211 8.90 18.20 7.84
C PRO A 211 9.72 18.48 9.12
N ARG A 212 10.03 19.77 9.35
CA ARG A 212 10.94 20.20 10.42
C ARG A 212 10.57 19.72 11.83
N ASP A 213 9.29 19.62 12.14
CA ASP A 213 8.78 19.16 13.42
C ASP A 213 9.01 17.65 13.66
N LEU A 214 9.18 16.88 12.59
CA LEU A 214 9.48 15.44 12.63
C LEU A 214 10.96 15.13 12.38
N ALA A 215 11.73 16.08 11.82
CA ALA A 215 13.12 15.85 11.43
C ALA A 215 13.96 15.28 12.58
N GLY A 216 14.65 14.15 12.31
CA GLY A 216 15.44 13.41 13.30
C GLY A 216 14.62 12.48 14.21
N THR A 217 13.29 12.40 14.04
CA THR A 217 12.49 11.35 14.69
C THR A 217 12.87 10.01 14.08
N ARG A 218 13.13 9.01 14.93
CA ARG A 218 13.55 7.67 14.52
C ARG A 218 12.69 6.60 15.14
N ASN A 219 12.36 5.59 14.33
CA ASN A 219 11.65 4.39 14.77
C ASN A 219 12.59 3.20 14.55
N LEU A 220 12.93 2.49 15.63
CA LEU A 220 13.62 1.20 15.56
C LEU A 220 12.58 0.10 15.75
N GLN A 221 12.62 -0.90 14.89
CA GLN A 221 11.82 -2.12 15.01
C GLN A 221 12.71 -3.35 14.93
N ILE A 222 12.42 -4.34 15.76
CA ILE A 222 13.03 -5.67 15.73
C ILE A 222 11.89 -6.68 15.54
N GLU A 223 11.96 -7.44 14.47
CA GLU A 223 11.02 -8.50 14.15
C GLU A 223 11.65 -9.86 14.41
N TYR A 224 10.86 -10.79 14.94
CA TYR A 224 11.34 -12.11 15.32
C TYR A 224 10.79 -13.21 14.41
N THR A 225 11.55 -14.30 14.25
CA THR A 225 11.13 -15.51 13.53
C THR A 225 10.07 -16.30 14.31
N ASP A 226 10.10 -16.21 15.64
CA ASP A 226 9.06 -16.80 16.48
C ASP A 226 7.72 -16.09 16.27
N PRO A 227 6.70 -16.77 15.74
CA PRO A 227 5.40 -16.16 15.44
C PRO A 227 4.66 -15.68 16.68
N TYR A 228 4.99 -16.21 17.87
CA TYR A 228 4.36 -15.86 19.14
C TYR A 228 5.10 -14.74 19.89
N LYS A 229 6.33 -14.47 19.52
CA LYS A 229 7.11 -13.41 20.15
C LYS A 229 6.72 -12.05 19.59
N GLU A 230 6.28 -11.14 20.47
CA GLU A 230 5.99 -9.76 20.11
C GLU A 230 7.23 -9.04 19.53
N ASN A 231 6.99 -8.23 18.52
CA ASN A 231 8.04 -7.39 17.94
C ASN A 231 8.43 -6.28 18.91
N ASP A 232 9.71 -5.99 19.01
CA ASP A 232 10.19 -4.86 19.80
C ASP A 232 10.20 -3.58 18.94
N GLY A 233 9.73 -2.49 19.53
CA GLY A 233 9.71 -1.19 18.88
C GLY A 233 10.11 -0.06 19.81
N TRP A 234 10.84 0.93 19.26
CA TRP A 234 11.18 2.18 19.98
C TRP A 234 10.99 3.38 19.05
N ILE A 235 10.53 4.48 19.64
CA ILE A 235 10.48 5.79 18.99
C ILE A 235 11.40 6.73 19.75
N TYR A 236 12.24 7.44 19.02
CA TYR A 236 13.04 8.57 19.51
C TYR A 236 12.56 9.85 18.84
N SER A 237 12.30 10.88 19.64
CA SER A 237 12.02 12.23 19.15
C SER A 237 13.12 13.18 19.62
N PRO A 238 13.72 14.00 18.75
CA PRO A 238 14.70 15.02 19.13
C PRO A 238 14.13 16.03 20.13
N VAL A 239 12.82 16.28 20.10
CA VAL A 239 12.14 17.19 21.03
C VAL A 239 12.15 16.62 22.44
N GLN A 240 11.81 15.34 22.59
CA GLN A 240 11.78 14.66 23.89
C GLN A 240 13.16 14.19 24.37
N ARG A 241 14.11 14.01 23.44
CA ARG A 241 15.48 13.53 23.66
C ARG A 241 15.58 12.20 24.43
N LYS A 242 14.52 11.41 24.40
CA LYS A 242 14.43 10.10 25.07
C LYS A 242 13.79 9.09 24.14
N PRO A 243 14.36 7.87 24.05
CA PRO A 243 13.69 6.78 23.37
C PRO A 243 12.53 6.29 24.24
N ARG A 244 11.40 5.97 23.58
CA ARG A 244 10.21 5.37 24.20
C ARG A 244 9.94 4.02 23.52
N ARG A 245 9.70 3.00 24.31
CA ARG A 245 9.21 1.71 23.77
C ARG A 245 7.80 1.90 23.20
N VAL A 246 7.54 1.27 22.07
CA VAL A 246 6.23 1.26 21.41
C VAL A 246 5.54 -0.05 21.77
N LEU A 247 4.30 0.03 22.24
CA LEU A 247 3.49 -1.14 22.51
C LEU A 247 2.86 -1.67 21.22
N SER A 248 2.56 -2.97 21.17
CA SER A 248 1.89 -3.61 20.03
C SER A 248 0.55 -2.93 19.71
N SER A 249 -0.20 -2.53 20.75
CA SER A 249 -1.47 -1.79 20.59
C SER A 249 -1.34 -0.42 19.90
N GLU A 250 -0.16 0.20 19.91
CA GLU A 250 0.07 1.49 19.25
C GLU A 250 0.23 1.37 17.72
N ARG A 251 0.27 0.15 17.14
CA ARG A 251 0.40 -0.05 15.70
C ARG A 251 -0.88 0.30 14.91
N THR A 252 -2.02 0.41 15.58
CA THR A 252 -3.33 0.74 14.97
C THR A 252 -3.59 2.24 14.85
N GLY A 253 -2.69 3.08 15.40
CA GLY A 253 -2.74 4.54 15.27
C GLY A 253 -2.13 5.04 13.96
N GLU A 254 -2.65 6.17 13.45
CA GLU A 254 -2.10 6.86 12.29
C GLU A 254 -0.63 7.25 12.50
N THR A 255 0.23 6.94 11.53
CA THR A 255 1.67 7.16 11.64
C THR A 255 2.01 8.61 11.35
N GLN A 256 2.31 9.40 12.38
CA GLN A 256 2.81 10.80 12.26
C GLN A 256 1.88 11.73 11.45
N GLY A 257 0.58 11.43 11.43
CA GLY A 257 -0.41 12.20 10.67
C GLY A 257 -0.57 11.79 9.20
N MET A 258 0.04 10.67 8.80
CA MET A 258 -0.29 9.98 7.55
C MET A 258 -1.49 9.06 7.76
N ASP A 259 -2.26 8.79 6.69
CA ASP A 259 -3.42 7.89 6.75
C ASP A 259 -3.04 6.42 6.95
N PHE A 260 -1.76 6.13 6.80
CA PHE A 260 -1.18 4.82 7.00
C PHE A 260 -1.10 4.44 8.49
N ILE A 261 -1.50 3.23 8.82
CA ILE A 261 -1.24 2.58 10.11
C ILE A 261 -0.27 1.42 9.93
N ARG A 262 0.55 1.12 10.94
CA ARG A 262 1.55 0.04 10.84
C ARG A 262 0.91 -1.34 10.64
N ASP A 263 -0.31 -1.53 11.11
CA ASP A 263 -1.08 -2.76 10.92
C ASP A 263 -1.50 -3.03 9.47
N ASP A 264 -1.39 -2.01 8.60
CA ASP A 264 -1.64 -2.13 7.15
C ASP A 264 -0.36 -2.43 6.34
N SER A 265 0.80 -2.44 7.00
CA SER A 265 2.07 -2.69 6.33
C SER A 265 2.04 -4.02 5.58
N MET A 266 2.32 -3.98 4.27
CA MET A 266 2.30 -5.15 3.39
C MET A 266 0.98 -5.95 3.43
N GLY A 267 -0.15 -5.28 3.72
CA GLY A 267 -1.46 -5.89 3.86
C GLY A 267 -1.82 -6.31 5.29
N PHE A 268 -0.85 -6.76 6.10
CA PHE A 268 -1.07 -7.08 7.51
C PHE A 268 0.25 -7.07 8.29
N GLY A 269 0.37 -6.17 9.26
CA GLY A 269 1.57 -5.98 10.09
C GLY A 269 1.52 -6.59 11.50
N GLY A 270 0.45 -7.31 11.83
CA GLY A 270 0.25 -7.93 13.14
C GLY A 270 0.72 -9.38 13.24
N LYS A 271 0.25 -10.07 14.26
CA LYS A 271 0.48 -11.51 14.47
C LYS A 271 -0.71 -12.31 13.96
N VAL A 272 -0.44 -13.45 13.34
CA VAL A 272 -1.47 -14.29 12.69
C VAL A 272 -2.61 -14.66 13.63
N TYR A 273 -2.30 -14.94 14.90
CA TYR A 273 -3.27 -15.34 15.92
C TYR A 273 -4.18 -14.20 16.42
N GLU A 274 -3.88 -12.94 16.07
CA GLU A 274 -4.68 -11.77 16.46
C GLU A 274 -5.92 -11.55 15.59
N GLN A 275 -6.02 -12.28 14.48
CA GLN A 275 -7.09 -12.16 13.52
C GLN A 275 -7.90 -13.48 13.41
N ASN A 276 -9.16 -13.35 13.03
CA ASN A 276 -9.90 -14.43 12.41
C ASN A 276 -9.73 -14.30 10.90
N TRP A 277 -9.27 -15.36 10.25
CA TRP A 277 -8.92 -15.38 8.85
C TRP A 277 -9.96 -16.18 8.04
N THR A 278 -10.44 -15.60 6.94
CA THR A 278 -11.34 -16.29 6.00
C THR A 278 -10.79 -16.16 4.57
N TYR A 279 -10.73 -17.27 3.86
CA TYR A 279 -10.40 -17.31 2.46
C TYR A 279 -11.66 -17.10 1.61
N LEU A 280 -11.74 -16.03 0.82
CA LEU A 280 -12.91 -15.70 -0.01
C LEU A 280 -12.80 -16.20 -1.45
N GLY A 281 -11.71 -16.88 -1.79
CA GLY A 281 -11.46 -17.40 -3.12
C GLY A 281 -10.50 -16.54 -3.94
N LYS A 282 -10.46 -16.83 -5.25
CA LYS A 282 -9.64 -16.06 -6.20
C LYS A 282 -10.48 -15.09 -7.02
N LYS A 283 -9.84 -14.05 -7.52
CA LYS A 283 -10.46 -13.04 -8.38
C LYS A 283 -9.43 -12.38 -9.28
N TRP A 284 -9.85 -11.99 -10.48
CA TRP A 284 -9.05 -11.12 -11.35
C TRP A 284 -9.26 -9.66 -10.96
N VAL A 285 -8.15 -8.92 -10.84
CA VAL A 285 -8.15 -7.47 -10.60
C VAL A 285 -7.14 -6.78 -11.52
N LEU A 286 -7.36 -5.50 -11.81
CA LEU A 286 -6.36 -4.63 -12.39
C LEU A 286 -5.50 -4.03 -11.27
N ALA A 287 -4.18 -4.04 -11.44
CA ALA A 287 -3.24 -3.51 -10.46
C ALA A 287 -1.99 -2.92 -11.13
N THR A 288 -1.33 -2.03 -10.44
CA THR A 288 -0.11 -1.36 -10.86
C THR A 288 1.11 -2.21 -10.50
N VAL A 289 1.28 -3.30 -11.25
CA VAL A 289 2.39 -4.24 -11.11
C VAL A 289 3.42 -3.96 -12.21
N ASN A 290 4.70 -4.00 -11.85
CA ASN A 290 5.82 -3.72 -12.73
C ASN A 290 5.71 -2.36 -13.46
N VAL A 291 5.38 -1.32 -12.67
CA VAL A 291 5.28 0.05 -13.21
C VAL A 291 6.60 0.53 -13.81
N PRO A 292 6.59 1.23 -14.96
CA PRO A 292 7.82 1.70 -15.62
C PRO A 292 8.56 2.72 -14.75
N THR A 293 7.82 3.67 -14.19
CA THR A 293 8.28 4.72 -13.28
C THR A 293 7.34 4.82 -12.09
N HIS A 294 7.67 5.64 -11.09
CA HIS A 294 6.73 5.94 -10.00
C HIS A 294 5.48 6.60 -10.58
N PRO A 295 4.27 6.06 -10.34
CA PRO A 295 3.04 6.64 -10.88
C PRO A 295 2.82 8.06 -10.35
N GLU A 296 2.43 8.99 -11.22
CA GLU A 296 2.00 10.32 -10.79
C GLU A 296 0.68 10.18 -9.99
N ALA A 297 0.49 11.06 -9.01
CA ALA A 297 -0.81 11.19 -8.36
C ALA A 297 -1.80 11.89 -9.29
N GLY A 298 -3.01 11.36 -9.41
CA GLY A 298 -4.05 11.86 -10.32
C GLY A 298 -5.46 11.79 -9.73
N GLY A 299 -6.43 12.05 -10.59
CA GLY A 299 -7.83 12.21 -10.22
C GLY A 299 -8.12 13.59 -9.61
N PRO A 300 -9.39 13.91 -9.34
CA PRO A 300 -9.80 15.22 -8.83
C PRO A 300 -9.16 15.56 -7.48
N HIS A 301 -8.80 14.53 -6.70
CA HIS A 301 -8.22 14.68 -5.38
C HIS A 301 -6.69 14.46 -5.37
N GLN A 302 -6.07 14.08 -6.49
CA GLN A 302 -4.64 13.68 -6.57
C GLN A 302 -4.30 12.53 -5.61
N TRP A 303 -5.18 11.53 -5.51
CA TRP A 303 -5.06 10.42 -4.58
C TRP A 303 -4.77 9.08 -5.21
N VAL A 304 -4.90 8.95 -6.53
CA VAL A 304 -4.81 7.67 -7.22
C VAL A 304 -3.70 7.67 -8.27
N PRO A 305 -3.13 6.51 -8.62
CA PRO A 305 -2.10 6.43 -9.66
C PRO A 305 -2.67 6.84 -11.02
N HIS A 306 -1.92 7.69 -11.72
CA HIS A 306 -2.26 8.22 -13.03
C HIS A 306 -1.04 8.10 -13.96
N LYS A 307 -1.28 8.05 -15.28
CA LYS A 307 -0.25 7.91 -16.32
C LYS A 307 0.71 6.74 -16.04
N THR A 308 0.15 5.59 -15.74
CA THR A 308 0.90 4.36 -15.47
C THR A 308 0.24 3.16 -16.13
N ARG A 309 0.95 2.04 -16.15
CA ARG A 309 0.47 0.79 -16.72
C ARG A 309 -0.22 -0.08 -15.67
N TRP A 310 -1.22 -0.81 -16.11
CA TRP A 310 -2.03 -1.69 -15.30
C TRP A 310 -1.94 -3.11 -15.83
N GLU A 311 -1.61 -4.05 -14.97
CA GLU A 311 -1.65 -5.47 -15.30
C GLU A 311 -2.91 -6.10 -14.72
N LEU A 312 -3.45 -7.06 -15.48
CA LEU A 312 -4.49 -7.92 -14.98
C LEU A 312 -3.86 -9.05 -14.17
N ARG A 313 -4.22 -9.15 -12.88
CA ARG A 313 -3.63 -10.12 -11.94
C ARG A 313 -4.71 -10.98 -11.31
N GLU A 314 -4.45 -12.30 -11.20
CA GLU A 314 -5.25 -13.17 -10.34
C GLU A 314 -4.80 -12.98 -8.89
N VAL A 315 -5.74 -12.77 -7.97
CA VAL A 315 -5.46 -12.57 -6.55
C VAL A 315 -6.21 -13.56 -5.68
N HIS A 316 -5.60 -13.93 -4.56
CA HIS A 316 -6.31 -14.50 -3.42
C HIS A 316 -6.95 -13.37 -2.63
N VAL A 317 -8.22 -13.51 -2.28
CA VAL A 317 -8.94 -12.54 -1.45
C VAL A 317 -9.04 -13.09 -0.03
N LEU A 318 -8.45 -12.37 0.92
CA LEU A 318 -8.43 -12.72 2.32
C LEU A 318 -9.31 -11.73 3.10
N GLU A 319 -10.13 -12.24 4.00
CA GLU A 319 -10.81 -11.44 5.01
C GLU A 319 -10.14 -11.63 6.37
N LEU A 320 -9.88 -10.52 7.05
CA LEU A 320 -9.31 -10.44 8.38
C LEU A 320 -10.29 -9.71 9.29
N ILE A 321 -10.61 -10.33 10.43
CA ILE A 321 -11.44 -9.74 11.47
C ILE A 321 -10.60 -9.69 12.75
N PRO A 322 -10.20 -8.51 13.25
CA PRO A 322 -9.44 -8.38 14.48
C PRO A 322 -10.16 -8.96 15.68
N LYS A 323 -9.46 -9.77 16.48
CA LYS A 323 -9.99 -10.32 17.74
C LYS A 323 -10.03 -9.26 18.85
N ASP A 324 -9.16 -8.25 18.78
CA ASP A 324 -9.18 -7.13 19.74
C ASP A 324 -10.38 -6.22 19.48
N PRO A 325 -11.32 -6.08 20.44
CA PRO A 325 -12.46 -5.18 20.29
C PRO A 325 -12.08 -3.69 20.22
N ALA A 326 -10.88 -3.30 20.64
CA ALA A 326 -10.40 -1.92 20.56
C ALA A 326 -9.80 -1.58 19.18
N HIS A 327 -9.59 -2.58 18.31
CA HIS A 327 -9.09 -2.33 16.96
C HIS A 327 -10.10 -1.50 16.15
N PRO A 328 -9.66 -0.47 15.37
CA PRO A 328 -10.56 0.40 14.59
C PRO A 328 -11.32 -0.33 13.48
N TYR A 329 -10.80 -1.48 13.02
CA TYR A 329 -11.44 -2.25 11.96
C TYR A 329 -12.45 -3.28 12.51
N GLY A 330 -13.60 -3.39 11.83
CA GLY A 330 -14.51 -4.53 11.93
C GLY A 330 -14.13 -5.61 10.93
N HIS A 331 -13.86 -5.20 9.67
CA HIS A 331 -13.44 -6.07 8.57
C HIS A 331 -12.30 -5.46 7.78
N LYS A 332 -11.42 -6.30 7.27
CA LYS A 332 -10.37 -5.92 6.33
C LYS A 332 -10.28 -6.97 5.23
N LEU A 333 -10.31 -6.54 3.97
CA LEU A 333 -10.04 -7.40 2.83
C LEU A 333 -8.66 -7.08 2.27
N VAL A 334 -7.88 -8.12 2.00
CA VAL A 334 -6.55 -8.03 1.40
C VAL A 334 -6.53 -8.87 0.13
N PHE A 335 -6.11 -8.24 -0.97
CA PHE A 335 -6.03 -8.85 -2.29
C PHE A 335 -4.57 -9.16 -2.58
N VAL A 336 -4.19 -10.42 -2.43
CA VAL A 336 -2.81 -10.91 -2.55
C VAL A 336 -2.64 -11.58 -3.89
N ASP A 337 -1.67 -11.13 -4.68
CA ASP A 337 -1.34 -11.72 -5.99
C ASP A 337 -1.06 -13.23 -5.85
N ALA A 338 -1.62 -14.02 -6.76
CA ALA A 338 -1.56 -15.48 -6.67
C ALA A 338 -0.22 -16.07 -7.14
N GLU A 339 0.65 -15.29 -7.78
CA GLU A 339 1.96 -15.72 -8.27
C GLU A 339 3.11 -15.16 -7.42
N ILE A 340 3.10 -13.85 -7.19
CA ILE A 340 4.19 -13.15 -6.49
C ILE A 340 3.94 -12.96 -4.99
N PHE A 341 2.74 -13.24 -4.52
CA PHE A 341 2.30 -13.08 -3.13
C PHE A 341 2.56 -11.69 -2.55
N TRP A 342 2.33 -10.64 -3.35
CA TRP A 342 2.28 -9.26 -2.89
C TRP A 342 0.85 -8.79 -2.71
N THR A 343 0.61 -7.95 -1.71
CA THR A 343 -0.65 -7.22 -1.58
C THR A 343 -0.75 -6.20 -2.70
N LEU A 344 -1.85 -6.24 -3.46
CA LEU A 344 -2.11 -5.30 -4.55
C LEU A 344 -3.16 -4.25 -4.15
N TRP A 345 -4.18 -4.69 -3.42
CA TRP A 345 -5.26 -3.86 -2.91
C TRP A 345 -5.60 -4.22 -1.46
N MET A 346 -6.12 -3.25 -0.76
CA MET A 346 -6.64 -3.42 0.60
C MET A 346 -7.88 -2.54 0.79
N THR A 347 -8.92 -3.07 1.45
CA THR A 347 -10.05 -2.29 1.94
C THR A 347 -10.29 -2.61 3.40
N ALA A 348 -10.49 -1.60 4.24
CA ALA A 348 -10.76 -1.79 5.65
C ALA A 348 -12.03 -1.01 6.05
N TYR A 349 -12.87 -1.65 6.84
CA TYR A 349 -14.17 -1.16 7.26
C TYR A 349 -14.18 -1.01 8.77
N ASP A 350 -14.87 -0.01 9.26
CA ASP A 350 -15.08 0.18 10.69
C ASP A 350 -16.09 -0.85 11.24
N ARG A 351 -16.39 -0.76 12.53
CA ARG A 351 -17.32 -1.70 13.19
C ARG A 351 -18.80 -1.49 12.84
N ASN A 352 -19.09 -0.43 12.06
CA ASN A 352 -20.42 -0.18 11.49
C ASN A 352 -20.45 -0.55 10.00
N ASP A 353 -19.48 -1.35 9.54
CA ASP A 353 -19.35 -1.80 8.15
C ASP A 353 -19.16 -0.66 7.12
N GLN A 354 -18.71 0.51 7.57
CA GLN A 354 -18.43 1.63 6.67
C GLN A 354 -16.95 1.65 6.29
N LEU A 355 -16.67 1.94 5.02
CA LEU A 355 -15.30 2.06 4.52
C LEU A 355 -14.53 3.08 5.36
N LEU A 356 -13.41 2.64 5.91
CA LEU A 356 -12.48 3.48 6.66
C LEU A 356 -11.23 3.76 5.85
N ARG A 357 -10.64 2.73 5.23
CA ARG A 357 -9.44 2.87 4.39
C ARG A 357 -9.52 2.06 3.11
N LEU A 358 -8.96 2.63 2.07
CA LEU A 358 -8.68 1.97 0.79
C LEU A 358 -7.19 2.15 0.50
N GLY A 359 -6.48 1.05 0.24
CA GLY A 359 -5.06 1.05 -0.12
C GLY A 359 -4.80 0.35 -1.45
N GLN A 360 -3.82 0.86 -2.20
CA GLN A 360 -3.25 0.21 -3.37
C GLN A 360 -1.73 0.35 -3.34
N ASP A 361 -1.03 -0.77 -3.56
CA ASP A 361 0.43 -0.80 -3.68
C ASP A 361 0.87 -0.67 -5.14
N PHE A 362 2.01 -0.02 -5.36
CA PHE A 362 2.69 0.09 -6.66
C PHE A 362 3.96 -0.73 -6.60
N LEU A 363 4.11 -1.65 -7.55
CA LEU A 363 5.19 -2.60 -7.55
C LEU A 363 6.07 -2.46 -8.80
N LYS A 364 7.35 -2.78 -8.65
CA LYS A 364 8.30 -2.87 -9.76
C LYS A 364 9.13 -4.14 -9.62
N TYR A 365 9.29 -4.86 -10.73
CA TYR A 365 10.17 -6.01 -10.78
C TYR A 365 11.63 -5.56 -10.91
N SER A 366 12.54 -6.14 -10.15
CA SER A 366 13.93 -5.72 -10.07
C SER A 366 14.64 -5.70 -11.42
N GLU A 367 14.36 -6.69 -12.29
CA GLU A 367 14.96 -6.77 -13.62
C GLU A 367 14.54 -5.63 -14.55
N SER A 368 13.39 -4.98 -14.28
CA SER A 368 12.90 -3.85 -15.06
C SER A 368 13.71 -2.57 -14.86
N TYR A 369 14.61 -2.51 -13.87
CA TYR A 369 15.56 -1.40 -13.73
C TYR A 369 16.66 -1.40 -14.81
N ALA A 370 16.83 -2.47 -15.56
CA ALA A 370 17.73 -2.52 -16.72
C ALA A 370 17.24 -1.71 -17.93
N THR A 371 15.96 -1.29 -17.96
CA THR A 371 15.40 -0.52 -19.08
C THR A 371 15.83 0.94 -19.05
N GLU A 372 15.93 1.58 -20.24
CA GLU A 372 16.27 3.01 -20.36
C GLU A 372 15.23 3.92 -19.67
N GLU A 373 13.94 3.50 -19.65
CA GLU A 373 12.87 4.20 -18.97
C GLU A 373 13.10 4.26 -17.46
N ALA A 374 13.58 3.18 -16.87
CA ALA A 374 13.86 3.10 -15.45
C ALA A 374 15.10 3.90 -15.02
N LYS A 375 16.07 4.09 -15.91
CA LYS A 375 17.28 4.89 -15.64
C LYS A 375 17.00 6.38 -15.48
N GLN A 376 15.84 6.86 -15.92
CA GLN A 376 15.38 8.25 -15.79
C GLN A 376 14.64 8.53 -14.47
N ALA A 377 14.71 7.63 -13.48
CA ALA A 377 14.04 7.79 -12.20
C ALA A 377 14.50 9.08 -11.48
N PRO A 378 13.58 9.89 -10.92
CA PRO A 378 13.84 11.24 -10.47
C PRO A 378 14.74 11.39 -9.22
N TYR A 379 15.19 10.29 -8.62
CA TYR A 379 16.11 10.32 -7.48
C TYR A 379 17.54 10.07 -7.96
N GLU A 380 18.21 11.13 -8.44
CA GLU A 380 19.55 11.10 -9.05
C GLU A 380 20.66 10.52 -8.14
N GLN A 381 20.40 10.31 -6.86
CA GLN A 381 21.37 9.83 -5.88
C GLN A 381 21.25 8.33 -5.59
N VAL A 382 20.34 7.61 -6.26
CA VAL A 382 20.06 6.21 -5.99
C VAL A 382 20.53 5.35 -7.16
N ASP A 383 21.52 4.51 -6.91
CA ASP A 383 22.00 3.52 -7.90
C ASP A 383 21.17 2.24 -7.81
N TYR A 384 20.25 2.07 -8.75
CA TYR A 384 19.40 0.89 -8.85
C TYR A 384 20.07 -0.32 -9.53
N SER A 385 21.31 -0.20 -10.00
CA SER A 385 22.01 -1.30 -10.64
C SER A 385 22.17 -2.53 -9.72
N HIS A 386 22.24 -2.29 -8.40
CA HIS A 386 22.28 -3.34 -7.39
C HIS A 386 20.97 -4.13 -7.23
N ASN A 387 19.89 -3.68 -7.85
CA ASN A 387 18.61 -4.40 -7.83
C ASN A 387 18.51 -5.43 -8.96
N ILE A 388 19.31 -5.28 -10.02
CA ILE A 388 19.27 -6.14 -11.21
C ILE A 388 19.92 -7.49 -10.88
N GLY A 389 19.29 -8.59 -11.30
CA GLY A 389 19.73 -9.96 -11.02
C GLY A 389 19.10 -10.57 -9.76
N GLU A 390 18.31 -9.80 -8.99
CA GLU A 390 17.71 -10.28 -7.75
C GLU A 390 16.39 -11.04 -7.95
N HIS A 391 15.72 -10.86 -9.09
CA HIS A 391 14.45 -11.52 -9.44
C HIS A 391 13.34 -11.34 -8.36
N VAL A 392 13.24 -10.15 -7.79
CA VAL A 392 12.31 -9.82 -6.71
C VAL A 392 11.42 -8.64 -7.06
N PHE A 393 10.27 -8.53 -6.39
CA PHE A 393 9.43 -7.35 -6.45
C PHE A 393 9.75 -6.34 -5.36
N LEU A 394 9.68 -5.07 -5.73
CA LEU A 394 9.92 -3.93 -4.88
C LEU A 394 8.64 -3.12 -4.71
N HIS A 395 8.39 -2.71 -3.49
CA HIS A 395 7.38 -1.73 -3.17
C HIS A 395 7.89 -0.34 -3.56
N VAL A 396 7.42 0.21 -4.68
CA VAL A 396 7.85 1.52 -5.18
C VAL A 396 6.91 2.65 -4.81
N GLY A 397 5.82 2.34 -4.14
CA GLY A 397 4.91 3.34 -3.60
C GLY A 397 3.54 2.75 -3.28
N ASN A 398 2.70 3.59 -2.73
CA ASN A 398 1.30 3.26 -2.46
C ASN A 398 0.43 4.51 -2.38
N THR A 399 -0.87 4.30 -2.38
CA THR A 399 -1.85 5.25 -1.90
C THR A 399 -2.66 4.65 -0.78
N VAL A 400 -2.94 5.44 0.27
CA VAL A 400 -3.89 5.09 1.32
C VAL A 400 -4.90 6.22 1.47
N ILE A 401 -6.14 5.93 1.13
CA ILE A 401 -7.27 6.87 1.21
C ILE A 401 -8.03 6.62 2.51
N ASN A 402 -8.23 7.66 3.30
CA ASN A 402 -9.11 7.66 4.46
C ASN A 402 -10.49 8.14 4.02
N ALA A 403 -11.45 7.21 3.92
CA ALA A 403 -12.77 7.51 3.38
C ALA A 403 -13.68 8.29 4.36
N GLN A 404 -13.37 8.26 5.66
CA GLN A 404 -14.13 8.97 6.70
C GLN A 404 -13.57 10.36 7.01
N LYS A 405 -12.27 10.56 6.76
CA LYS A 405 -11.65 11.88 6.75
C LYS A 405 -11.19 12.10 5.31
N PRO A 406 -11.89 12.90 4.48
CA PRO A 406 -11.55 13.05 3.06
C PRO A 406 -10.10 13.50 2.85
N HIS A 407 -9.17 12.56 2.96
CA HIS A 407 -7.74 12.74 2.94
C HIS A 407 -7.06 11.48 2.43
N ALA A 408 -5.91 11.62 1.79
CA ALA A 408 -5.09 10.48 1.39
C ALA A 408 -3.60 10.78 1.56
N THR A 409 -2.86 9.72 1.85
CA THR A 409 -1.40 9.73 1.78
C THR A 409 -0.96 8.97 0.54
N TYR A 410 -0.25 9.66 -0.35
CA TYR A 410 0.35 9.12 -1.56
C TYR A 410 1.87 9.04 -1.37
N THR A 411 2.48 7.86 -1.59
CA THR A 411 3.89 7.62 -1.25
C THR A 411 4.67 7.12 -2.45
N HIS A 412 5.91 7.59 -2.62
CA HIS A 412 6.93 6.98 -3.47
C HIS A 412 8.05 6.39 -2.59
N CYS A 413 8.48 5.18 -2.95
CA CYS A 413 9.53 4.44 -2.27
C CYS A 413 10.66 4.12 -3.26
N TYR A 414 11.90 4.43 -2.89
CA TYR A 414 13.10 4.24 -3.72
C TYR A 414 13.96 3.13 -3.11
N VAL A 415 13.58 1.88 -3.38
CA VAL A 415 14.19 0.70 -2.74
C VAL A 415 15.48 0.31 -3.45
N VAL A 416 16.57 0.18 -2.69
CA VAL A 416 17.88 -0.25 -3.18
C VAL A 416 18.44 -1.33 -2.28
N ARG A 417 18.91 -2.42 -2.88
CA ARG A 417 19.70 -3.42 -2.19
C ARG A 417 20.95 -2.78 -1.58
N LYS A 418 21.24 -3.13 -0.34
CA LYS A 418 22.42 -2.64 0.36
C LYS A 418 22.94 -3.71 1.33
N GLU A 419 24.21 -4.04 1.19
CA GLU A 419 24.86 -4.95 2.11
C GLU A 419 25.39 -4.22 3.34
N PHE A 420 25.10 -4.75 4.54
CA PHE A 420 25.63 -4.28 5.79
C PHE A 420 26.64 -5.29 6.34
N SER A 421 27.84 -4.84 6.73
CA SER A 421 28.73 -5.71 7.48
C SER A 421 28.12 -6.03 8.87
N SER A 422 28.45 -7.22 9.41
CA SER A 422 27.94 -7.69 10.69
C SER A 422 28.21 -6.69 11.84
N GLY A 423 29.38 -6.11 11.89
CA GLY A 423 29.75 -5.09 12.88
C GLY A 423 28.96 -3.80 12.74
N MET A 424 28.68 -3.38 11.49
CA MET A 424 27.90 -2.18 11.19
C MET A 424 26.42 -2.41 11.55
N ALA A 425 25.85 -3.54 11.18
CA ALA A 425 24.46 -3.88 11.51
C ALA A 425 24.24 -3.95 13.03
N LYS A 426 25.17 -4.53 13.79
CA LYS A 426 25.08 -4.62 15.25
C LYS A 426 25.05 -3.25 15.94
N GLN A 427 25.89 -2.32 15.49
CA GLN A 427 25.95 -0.98 16.06
C GLN A 427 24.79 -0.10 15.58
N PHE A 428 24.46 -0.17 14.30
CA PHE A 428 23.46 0.69 13.65
C PHE A 428 22.06 0.43 14.21
N TYR A 429 21.59 -0.83 14.25
CA TYR A 429 20.26 -1.18 14.71
C TYR A 429 20.17 -1.34 16.23
N SER A 430 20.46 -0.27 16.96
CA SER A 430 20.42 -0.25 18.43
C SER A 430 19.75 1.01 18.96
N VAL A 431 19.12 0.90 20.14
CA VAL A 431 18.52 2.05 20.83
C VAL A 431 19.58 3.15 21.09
N ARG A 432 20.83 2.75 21.40
CA ARG A 432 21.93 3.69 21.60
C ARG A 432 22.24 4.52 20.34
N ASN A 433 22.31 3.85 19.19
CA ASN A 433 22.56 4.55 17.91
C ASN A 433 21.38 5.41 17.47
N MET A 434 20.15 4.93 17.72
CA MET A 434 18.94 5.70 17.46
C MET A 434 18.94 7.06 18.17
N VAL A 435 19.51 7.14 19.39
CA VAL A 435 19.67 8.40 20.15
C VAL A 435 20.83 9.23 19.63
N ASN A 436 21.98 8.61 19.39
CA ASN A 436 23.23 9.33 19.06
C ASN A 436 23.32 9.78 17.60
N GLY A 437 22.50 9.25 16.70
CA GLY A 437 22.45 9.68 15.30
C GLY A 437 23.76 9.45 14.53
N ARG A 438 24.50 8.40 14.81
CA ARG A 438 25.69 8.04 14.02
C ARG A 438 25.25 7.65 12.61
N ARG A 439 25.73 8.43 11.67
CA ARG A 439 25.56 8.21 10.22
C ARG A 439 26.53 7.14 9.71
#